data_c7e6fe6eb532c558afd4e801d2077769
#
_entry.id   c7e6fe6eb532c558afd4e801d2077769
#
_cell.length_a   1.000
_cell.length_b   1.000
_cell.length_c   1.000
_cell.angle_alpha   90.00
_cell.angle_beta   90.00
_cell.angle_gamma   90.00
#
_symmetry.space_group_name_H-M   'P 1'
#
loop_
_entity.id
_entity.type
_entity.pdbx_description
1 polymer ?
#
loop_
_entity_poly.entity_id
_entity_poly.type
_entity_poly.pdbx_seq_one_letter_code
_entity_poly.pdbx_strand_id
1 'polypeptide(L)'
;MPQGGSRPGRIKAFAVALATACAAALPVLATAAPADAASGVHYVALGDSYSSGLGAGDYIAASGSCDRSTRAYSALWDNANKPASYTSVACAGATTSTVLSSQISALSTATTLVSITIGGNDVGFESVMETCVLFSTSTCVRVIDAAESETASQLPGELDGVLNAITSSAPNARVVVLGYPHLYDLSKSASCIGLSTTDRTDLNQAADLLDGQIQAAAFRHDDVFGDVRTAFAANEICDSASWLHAVNIFDLSESYHPTAAGQAGGYLPVFTADAG
;
A
#
# COMPACT_ATOMS: atom_id res chain seq x y z
N MET A 1 -23.31 -58.34 -94.17
CA MET A 1 -24.33 -57.60 -95.02
C MET A 1 -25.43 -57.07 -94.14
N PRO A 2 -26.03 -55.96 -94.31
CA PRO A 2 -25.62 -54.67 -94.96
C PRO A 2 -25.56 -53.50 -93.90
N GLN A 3 -24.82 -52.52 -94.19
CA GLN A 3 -25.15 -51.18 -94.66
C GLN A 3 -26.14 -50.39 -93.72
N GLY A 4 -25.83 -49.27 -93.32
CA GLY A 4 -25.81 -47.99 -93.88
C GLY A 4 -26.13 -46.88 -92.93
N GLY A 5 -25.67 -45.78 -93.29
CA GLY A 5 -26.38 -44.54 -93.05
C GLY A 5 -25.73 -43.50 -92.12
N SER A 6 -24.89 -42.75 -92.68
CA SER A 6 -24.42 -41.48 -92.13
C SER A 6 -25.49 -40.37 -92.16
N ARG A 7 -25.55 -39.55 -91.09
CA ARG A 7 -25.99 -38.15 -91.23
C ARG A 7 -25.27 -37.27 -90.14
N PRO A 8 -24.91 -36.07 -90.51
CA PRO A 8 -24.08 -35.22 -89.69
C PRO A 8 -24.89 -34.44 -88.63
N GLY A 9 -24.53 -34.49 -87.43
CA GLY A 9 -25.12 -33.70 -86.33
C GLY A 9 -24.35 -32.45 -86.04
N ARG A 10 -25.01 -31.38 -85.99
CA ARG A 10 -24.58 -30.00 -85.74
C ARG A 10 -23.75 -29.82 -84.52
N ILE A 11 -22.60 -29.20 -84.68
CA ILE A 11 -21.76 -28.71 -83.54
C ILE A 11 -22.48 -27.50 -82.97
N LYS A 12 -22.90 -27.63 -81.70
CA LYS A 12 -23.34 -26.49 -80.90
C LYS A 12 -22.10 -26.00 -80.10
N ALA A 13 -21.66 -24.82 -80.42
CA ALA A 13 -20.66 -24.10 -79.69
C ALA A 13 -21.25 -23.68 -78.37
N PHE A 14 -20.70 -24.20 -77.29
CA PHE A 14 -20.96 -23.71 -75.96
C PHE A 14 -19.93 -22.61 -75.67
N ALA A 15 -20.42 -21.38 -75.53
CA ALA A 15 -19.63 -20.26 -75.00
C ALA A 15 -19.48 -20.44 -73.51
N VAL A 16 -18.26 -20.71 -73.04
CA VAL A 16 -17.92 -20.69 -71.61
C VAL A 16 -17.68 -19.23 -71.22
N ALA A 17 -18.59 -18.68 -70.49
CA ALA A 17 -18.38 -17.37 -69.82
C ALA A 17 -17.50 -17.53 -68.58
N LEU A 18 -16.25 -17.01 -68.65
CA LEU A 18 -15.37 -16.90 -67.51
C LEU A 18 -15.86 -15.75 -66.62
N ALA A 19 -16.51 -16.08 -65.52
CA ALA A 19 -16.83 -15.11 -64.49
C ALA A 19 -15.58 -14.86 -63.64
N THR A 20 -14.89 -13.76 -63.83
CA THR A 20 -13.80 -13.26 -62.98
C THR A 20 -14.40 -12.72 -61.69
N ALA A 21 -14.33 -13.50 -60.61
CA ALA A 21 -14.68 -13.03 -59.28
C ALA A 21 -13.55 -12.13 -58.75
N CYS A 22 -13.75 -10.81 -58.78
CA CYS A 22 -12.93 -9.85 -58.05
C CYS A 22 -13.20 -10.03 -56.55
N ALA A 23 -12.31 -10.70 -55.85
CA ALA A 23 -12.29 -10.70 -54.38
C ALA A 23 -11.83 -9.32 -53.91
N ALA A 24 -12.76 -8.48 -53.48
CA ALA A 24 -12.46 -7.23 -52.80
C ALA A 24 -11.93 -7.57 -51.39
N ALA A 25 -10.61 -7.50 -51.20
CA ALA A 25 -10.00 -7.56 -49.86
C ALA A 25 -10.36 -6.26 -49.12
N LEU A 26 -11.29 -6.36 -48.18
CA LEU A 26 -11.57 -5.29 -47.22
C LEU A 26 -10.37 -5.15 -46.29
N PRO A 27 -9.76 -3.97 -46.12
CA PRO A 27 -8.75 -3.78 -45.09
C PRO A 27 -9.40 -3.94 -43.73
N VAL A 28 -8.95 -4.93 -42.94
CA VAL A 28 -9.24 -5.02 -41.53
C VAL A 28 -8.51 -3.86 -40.87
N LEU A 29 -9.23 -2.79 -40.57
CA LEU A 29 -8.76 -1.75 -39.66
C LEU A 29 -8.63 -2.39 -38.29
N ALA A 30 -7.41 -2.82 -37.94
CA ALA A 30 -7.06 -3.14 -36.55
C ALA A 30 -7.21 -1.85 -35.77
N THR A 31 -8.31 -1.72 -35.00
CA THR A 31 -8.41 -0.71 -33.94
C THR A 31 -7.39 -1.07 -32.90
N ALA A 32 -6.24 -0.36 -32.87
CA ALA A 32 -5.34 -0.40 -31.74
C ALA A 32 -6.18 0.00 -30.51
N ALA A 33 -6.25 -0.89 -29.51
CA ALA A 33 -6.78 -0.51 -28.21
C ALA A 33 -6.01 0.73 -27.75
N PRO A 34 -6.69 1.75 -27.15
CA PRO A 34 -5.98 2.87 -26.60
C PRO A 34 -4.95 2.30 -25.61
N ALA A 35 -3.67 2.64 -25.81
CA ALA A 35 -2.67 2.45 -24.77
C ALA A 35 -3.20 3.21 -23.55
N ASP A 36 -3.36 2.53 -22.40
CA ASP A 36 -3.70 3.19 -21.16
C ASP A 36 -2.71 4.34 -21.01
N ALA A 37 -3.22 5.56 -21.11
CA ALA A 37 -2.40 6.74 -20.88
C ALA A 37 -1.98 6.66 -19.43
N ALA A 38 -0.68 6.45 -19.15
CA ALA A 38 -0.15 6.52 -17.81
C ALA A 38 -0.70 7.79 -17.16
N SER A 39 -1.32 7.67 -15.99
CA SER A 39 -1.81 8.83 -15.25
C SER A 39 -0.63 9.77 -15.08
N GLY A 40 -0.80 11.09 -15.19
CA GLY A 40 0.28 12.05 -14.98
C GLY A 40 0.80 12.09 -13.53
N VAL A 41 0.48 11.08 -12.72
CA VAL A 41 0.85 10.95 -11.32
C VAL A 41 2.27 10.42 -11.20
N HIS A 42 3.11 11.17 -10.47
CA HIS A 42 4.44 10.76 -10.03
C HIS A 42 4.38 10.48 -8.53
N TYR A 43 4.38 9.22 -8.17
CA TYR A 43 4.14 8.76 -6.80
C TYR A 43 5.44 8.35 -6.09
N VAL A 44 5.63 8.86 -4.86
CA VAL A 44 6.71 8.46 -3.95
C VAL A 44 6.11 8.02 -2.62
N ALA A 45 6.42 6.79 -2.19
CA ALA A 45 6.07 6.26 -0.88
C ALA A 45 7.26 6.38 0.07
N LEU A 46 7.06 7.12 1.16
CA LEU A 46 7.99 7.33 2.26
C LEU A 46 7.50 6.55 3.49
N GLY A 47 8.30 6.55 4.53
CA GLY A 47 7.87 6.16 5.86
C GLY A 47 8.63 4.98 6.45
N ASP A 48 7.98 4.33 7.41
CA ASP A 48 8.51 3.26 8.24
C ASP A 48 8.12 1.84 7.74
N SER A 49 8.09 0.89 8.66
CA SER A 49 7.76 -0.51 8.40
C SER A 49 6.33 -0.74 7.88
N TYR A 50 5.36 0.08 8.30
CA TYR A 50 3.99 -0.03 7.83
C TYR A 50 3.85 0.41 6.37
N SER A 51 4.60 1.43 5.96
CA SER A 51 4.71 1.85 4.55
C SER A 51 5.61 0.94 3.72
N SER A 52 6.65 0.33 4.31
CA SER A 52 7.51 -0.64 3.59
C SER A 52 6.76 -1.94 3.30
N GLY A 53 5.77 -2.29 4.10
CA GLY A 53 5.01 -3.53 4.01
C GLY A 53 5.67 -4.70 4.75
N LEU A 54 6.48 -4.41 5.80
CA LEU A 54 6.96 -5.44 6.73
C LEU A 54 5.75 -6.21 7.29
N GLY A 55 5.85 -7.52 7.37
CA GLY A 55 4.75 -8.43 7.73
C GLY A 55 3.90 -8.92 6.54
N ALA A 56 4.02 -8.30 5.35
CA ALA A 56 3.20 -8.72 4.19
C ALA A 56 3.86 -9.82 3.34
N GLY A 57 5.11 -10.17 3.61
CA GLY A 57 5.88 -11.12 2.81
C GLY A 57 6.27 -10.57 1.44
N ASP A 58 6.73 -11.43 0.54
CA ASP A 58 7.16 -11.09 -0.83
C ASP A 58 8.11 -9.87 -0.88
N TYR A 59 9.12 -9.90 -0.01
CA TYR A 59 10.09 -8.82 0.14
C TYR A 59 10.98 -8.67 -1.09
N ILE A 60 11.24 -7.42 -1.45
CA ILE A 60 12.14 -7.04 -2.54
C ILE A 60 13.58 -7.17 -2.02
N ALA A 61 14.31 -8.19 -2.46
CA ALA A 61 15.66 -8.49 -1.97
C ALA A 61 16.63 -7.29 -2.06
N ALA A 62 16.50 -6.44 -3.08
CA ALA A 62 17.30 -5.23 -3.22
C ALA A 62 16.99 -4.14 -2.17
N SER A 63 15.94 -4.28 -1.37
CA SER A 63 15.62 -3.34 -0.29
C SER A 63 16.43 -3.59 0.98
N GLY A 64 17.12 -4.75 1.09
CA GLY A 64 17.88 -5.11 2.29
C GLY A 64 17.01 -5.04 3.55
N SER A 65 17.55 -4.47 4.61
CA SER A 65 16.86 -4.31 5.90
C SER A 65 15.69 -3.32 5.91
N CYS A 66 15.38 -2.69 4.78
CA CYS A 66 14.15 -1.89 4.68
C CYS A 66 12.88 -2.73 4.51
N ASP A 67 13.02 -4.01 4.17
CA ASP A 67 11.94 -5.00 4.04
C ASP A 67 10.73 -4.49 3.24
N ARG A 68 11.02 -3.81 2.11
CA ARG A 68 9.98 -3.38 1.20
C ARG A 68 9.32 -4.58 0.53
N SER A 69 7.98 -4.62 0.62
CA SER A 69 7.17 -5.70 0.06
C SER A 69 6.49 -5.28 -1.24
N THR A 70 6.41 -6.21 -2.19
CA THR A 70 5.54 -6.05 -3.38
C THR A 70 4.06 -6.06 -3.02
N ARG A 71 3.73 -6.43 -1.76
CA ARG A 71 2.38 -6.42 -1.19
C ARG A 71 2.10 -5.22 -0.29
N ALA A 72 3.03 -4.27 -0.16
CA ALA A 72 2.77 -3.00 0.51
C ALA A 72 1.63 -2.25 -0.18
N TYR A 73 0.78 -1.54 0.57
CA TYR A 73 -0.36 -0.79 0.01
C TYR A 73 0.06 0.12 -1.15
N SER A 74 1.23 0.73 -1.05
CA SER A 74 1.79 1.62 -2.07
C SER A 74 2.11 0.89 -3.37
N ALA A 75 2.69 -0.32 -3.30
CA ALA A 75 2.97 -1.15 -4.46
C ALA A 75 1.68 -1.72 -5.07
N LEU A 76 0.69 -2.08 -4.24
CA LEU A 76 -0.62 -2.52 -4.71
C LEU A 76 -1.35 -1.39 -5.45
N TRP A 77 -1.26 -0.17 -4.93
CA TRP A 77 -1.84 1.01 -5.57
C TRP A 77 -1.17 1.31 -6.92
N ASP A 78 0.17 1.26 -7.00
CA ASP A 78 0.93 1.38 -8.24
C ASP A 78 0.47 0.36 -9.28
N ASN A 79 0.36 -0.90 -8.87
CA ASN A 79 -0.09 -1.97 -9.75
C ASN A 79 -1.52 -1.75 -10.30
N ALA A 80 -2.42 -1.18 -9.51
CA ALA A 80 -3.81 -0.93 -9.91
C ALA A 80 -3.96 0.32 -10.78
N ASN A 81 -3.23 1.40 -10.46
CA ASN A 81 -3.46 2.73 -11.03
C ASN A 81 -2.45 3.11 -12.13
N LYS A 82 -1.34 2.38 -12.27
CA LYS A 82 -0.32 2.59 -13.30
C LYS A 82 0.11 4.07 -13.42
N PRO A 83 0.64 4.69 -12.33
CA PRO A 83 1.14 6.07 -12.39
C PRO A 83 2.28 6.21 -13.42
N ALA A 84 2.59 7.45 -13.81
CA ALA A 84 3.72 7.73 -14.70
C ALA A 84 5.06 7.28 -14.09
N SER A 85 5.20 7.36 -12.77
CA SER A 85 6.30 6.77 -12.02
C SER A 85 5.89 6.41 -10.61
N TYR A 86 6.52 5.35 -10.07
CA TYR A 86 6.39 4.95 -8.67
C TYR A 86 7.77 4.65 -8.09
N THR A 87 8.02 5.16 -6.88
CA THR A 87 9.21 4.86 -6.10
C THR A 87 8.84 4.69 -4.64
N SER A 88 9.23 3.60 -4.02
CA SER A 88 9.15 3.43 -2.57
C SER A 88 10.54 3.50 -1.97
N VAL A 89 10.72 4.39 -1.01
CA VAL A 89 11.93 4.50 -0.17
C VAL A 89 11.60 4.30 1.31
N ALA A 90 10.38 3.87 1.61
CA ALA A 90 9.99 3.46 2.96
C ALA A 90 10.95 2.39 3.49
N CYS A 91 11.22 2.40 4.79
CA CYS A 91 12.23 1.53 5.39
C CYS A 91 11.81 1.11 6.80
N ALA A 92 11.83 -0.20 7.07
CA ALA A 92 11.55 -0.73 8.40
C ALA A 92 12.42 -0.04 9.47
N GLY A 93 11.83 0.32 10.60
CA GLY A 93 12.51 1.01 11.69
C GLY A 93 12.77 2.51 11.45
N ALA A 94 12.31 3.09 10.33
CA ALA A 94 12.54 4.51 10.06
C ALA A 94 11.86 5.41 11.09
N THR A 95 12.61 6.41 11.58
CA THR A 95 12.14 7.54 12.39
C THR A 95 11.98 8.78 11.52
N THR A 96 11.39 9.84 12.05
CA THR A 96 11.34 11.18 11.42
C THR A 96 12.73 11.64 10.98
N SER A 97 13.74 11.44 11.80
CA SER A 97 15.15 11.73 11.47
C SER A 97 15.66 10.90 10.31
N THR A 98 15.27 9.63 10.21
CA THR A 98 15.63 8.77 9.06
C THR A 98 14.97 9.25 7.78
N VAL A 99 13.69 9.64 7.82
CA VAL A 99 13.01 10.21 6.66
C VAL A 99 13.73 11.46 6.16
N LEU A 100 14.04 12.40 7.06
CA LEU A 100 14.74 13.64 6.73
C LEU A 100 16.12 13.40 6.11
N SER A 101 16.89 12.44 6.65
CA SER A 101 18.28 12.23 6.23
C SER A 101 18.43 11.36 4.97
N SER A 102 17.46 10.46 4.68
CA SER A 102 17.64 9.46 3.64
C SER A 102 16.49 9.33 2.65
N GLN A 103 15.24 9.69 3.01
CA GLN A 103 14.07 9.46 2.16
C GLN A 103 13.65 10.71 1.36
N ILE A 104 13.81 11.91 1.91
CA ILE A 104 13.40 13.17 1.26
C ILE A 104 14.07 13.36 -0.10
N SER A 105 15.28 12.86 -0.28
CA SER A 105 16.02 12.94 -1.56
C SER A 105 15.36 12.23 -2.74
N ALA A 106 14.36 11.37 -2.49
CA ALA A 106 13.56 10.73 -3.53
C ALA A 106 12.47 11.64 -4.11
N LEU A 107 12.17 12.75 -3.43
CA LEU A 107 11.19 13.74 -3.86
C LEU A 107 11.78 14.73 -4.86
N SER A 108 10.93 15.31 -5.67
CA SER A 108 11.26 16.38 -6.59
C SER A 108 10.04 17.26 -6.88
N THR A 109 10.23 18.38 -7.57
CA THR A 109 9.13 19.25 -8.02
C THR A 109 8.19 18.57 -9.03
N ALA A 110 8.59 17.42 -9.60
CA ALA A 110 7.74 16.60 -10.46
C ALA A 110 6.88 15.61 -9.66
N THR A 111 7.16 15.37 -8.38
CA THR A 111 6.36 14.48 -7.52
C THR A 111 4.97 15.11 -7.31
N THR A 112 3.92 14.33 -7.55
CA THR A 112 2.52 14.79 -7.45
C THR A 112 1.71 14.04 -6.41
N LEU A 113 2.22 12.90 -5.92
CA LEU A 113 1.59 12.11 -4.86
C LEU A 113 2.67 11.59 -3.91
N VAL A 114 2.42 11.75 -2.62
CA VAL A 114 3.27 11.22 -1.55
C VAL A 114 2.39 10.48 -0.55
N SER A 115 2.82 9.32 -0.09
CA SER A 115 2.26 8.67 1.10
C SER A 115 3.32 8.42 2.14
N ILE A 116 2.93 8.45 3.42
CA ILE A 116 3.85 8.21 4.53
C ILE A 116 3.10 7.68 5.77
N THR A 117 3.67 6.65 6.43
CA THR A 117 3.44 6.32 7.85
C THR A 117 4.71 6.65 8.60
N ILE A 118 4.65 7.39 9.70
CA ILE A 118 5.83 7.79 10.48
C ILE A 118 5.45 8.23 11.89
N GLY A 119 6.37 8.07 12.83
CA GLY A 119 6.24 8.52 14.22
C GLY A 119 6.24 7.40 15.24
N GLY A 120 5.81 6.19 14.87
CA GLY A 120 5.77 5.04 15.78
C GLY A 120 7.16 4.67 16.34
N ASN A 121 8.19 4.71 15.51
CA ASN A 121 9.56 4.41 15.94
C ASN A 121 10.20 5.54 16.75
N ASP A 122 9.79 6.78 16.53
CA ASP A 122 10.27 7.95 17.31
C ASP A 122 9.88 7.81 18.76
N VAL A 123 8.69 7.28 19.04
CA VAL A 123 8.18 7.02 20.40
C VAL A 123 8.50 5.61 20.93
N GLY A 124 9.38 4.88 20.24
CA GLY A 124 9.93 3.60 20.72
C GLY A 124 8.96 2.43 20.64
N PHE A 125 8.07 2.37 19.65
CA PHE A 125 7.06 1.31 19.48
C PHE A 125 7.63 -0.10 19.68
N GLU A 126 8.74 -0.45 19.03
CA GLU A 126 9.35 -1.78 19.12
C GLU A 126 9.75 -2.13 20.57
N SER A 127 10.44 -1.22 21.28
CA SER A 127 10.88 -1.44 22.65
C SER A 127 9.74 -1.49 23.66
N VAL A 128 8.66 -0.73 23.41
CA VAL A 128 7.42 -0.81 24.20
C VAL A 128 6.79 -2.18 24.05
N MET A 129 6.63 -2.66 22.82
CA MET A 129 6.03 -3.97 22.54
C MET A 129 6.86 -5.11 23.12
N GLU A 130 8.19 -5.09 22.95
CA GLU A 130 9.10 -6.06 23.54
C GLU A 130 8.95 -6.09 25.08
N THR A 131 8.94 -4.92 25.71
CA THR A 131 8.78 -4.80 27.16
C THR A 131 7.43 -5.35 27.64
N CYS A 132 6.34 -5.05 26.93
CA CYS A 132 5.01 -5.54 27.29
C CYS A 132 4.90 -7.07 27.15
N VAL A 133 5.56 -7.66 26.15
CA VAL A 133 5.56 -9.11 25.94
C VAL A 133 6.40 -9.86 26.97
N LEU A 134 7.55 -9.30 27.39
CA LEU A 134 8.55 -9.99 28.21
C LEU A 134 8.40 -9.73 29.69
N PHE A 135 7.77 -8.64 30.12
CA PHE A 135 7.76 -8.23 31.53
C PHE A 135 6.32 -8.12 32.08
N SER A 136 6.22 -7.65 33.33
CA SER A 136 4.90 -7.51 33.99
C SER A 136 4.09 -6.36 33.45
N THR A 137 2.74 -6.44 33.58
CA THR A 137 1.81 -5.35 33.25
C THR A 137 2.24 -4.01 33.85
N SER A 138 2.71 -3.98 35.10
CA SER A 138 3.17 -2.71 35.71
C SER A 138 4.44 -2.14 35.05
N THR A 139 5.26 -2.98 34.43
CA THR A 139 6.41 -2.54 33.64
C THR A 139 5.97 -2.08 32.24
N CYS A 140 5.05 -2.81 31.63
CA CYS A 140 4.43 -2.45 30.35
C CYS A 140 3.75 -1.07 30.43
N VAL A 141 2.84 -0.87 31.37
CA VAL A 141 2.16 0.43 31.59
C VAL A 141 3.15 1.58 31.72
N ARG A 142 4.22 1.42 32.48
CA ARG A 142 5.21 2.49 32.68
C ARG A 142 5.98 2.88 31.41
N VAL A 143 6.27 1.93 30.53
CA VAL A 143 6.93 2.27 29.25
C VAL A 143 5.93 2.85 28.26
N ILE A 144 4.67 2.46 28.31
CA ILE A 144 3.59 3.10 27.54
C ILE A 144 3.42 4.55 27.99
N ASP A 145 3.30 4.83 29.29
CA ASP A 145 3.19 6.20 29.84
C ASP A 145 4.35 7.09 29.39
N ALA A 146 5.58 6.54 29.33
CA ALA A 146 6.74 7.27 28.84
C ALA A 146 6.62 7.58 27.34
N ALA A 147 6.23 6.60 26.52
CA ALA A 147 6.01 6.79 25.09
C ALA A 147 4.89 7.80 24.80
N GLU A 148 3.79 7.77 25.56
CA GLU A 148 2.71 8.77 25.46
C GLU A 148 3.20 10.18 25.80
N SER A 149 4.08 10.32 26.80
CA SER A 149 4.69 11.61 27.13
C SER A 149 5.57 12.16 26.00
N GLU A 150 6.34 11.32 25.34
CA GLU A 150 7.13 11.67 24.15
C GLU A 150 6.22 12.01 22.95
N THR A 151 5.20 11.22 22.72
CA THR A 151 4.17 11.45 21.70
C THR A 151 3.54 12.85 21.86
N ALA A 152 3.23 13.25 23.08
CA ALA A 152 2.59 14.54 23.34
C ALA A 152 3.57 15.74 23.27
N SER A 153 4.86 15.55 23.59
CA SER A 153 5.78 16.65 23.82
C SER A 153 6.83 16.86 22.71
N GLN A 154 7.33 15.80 22.10
CA GLN A 154 8.42 15.85 21.13
C GLN A 154 7.95 15.59 19.69
N LEU A 155 7.15 14.56 19.50
CA LEU A 155 6.71 14.11 18.20
C LEU A 155 6.03 15.19 17.32
N PRO A 156 5.20 16.12 17.86
CA PRO A 156 4.59 17.16 17.02
C PRO A 156 5.60 17.98 16.22
N GLY A 157 6.71 18.41 16.85
CA GLY A 157 7.76 19.17 16.17
C GLY A 157 8.55 18.35 15.16
N GLU A 158 8.74 17.05 15.44
CA GLU A 158 9.43 16.13 14.53
C GLU A 158 8.59 15.83 13.29
N LEU A 159 7.28 15.61 13.43
CA LEU A 159 6.33 15.48 12.32
C LEU A 159 6.27 16.74 11.47
N ASP A 160 6.19 17.92 12.09
CA ASP A 160 6.22 19.20 11.37
C ASP A 160 7.51 19.36 10.55
N GLY A 161 8.65 18.91 11.09
CA GLY A 161 9.92 18.89 10.37
C GLY A 161 9.88 18.06 9.10
N VAL A 162 9.29 16.85 9.17
CA VAL A 162 9.13 15.94 8.01
C VAL A 162 8.19 16.55 6.97
N LEU A 163 6.99 16.99 7.38
CA LEU A 163 5.98 17.51 6.45
C LEU A 163 6.45 18.82 5.76
N ASN A 164 7.16 19.69 6.48
CA ASN A 164 7.83 20.85 5.89
C ASN A 164 8.86 20.45 4.82
N ALA A 165 9.65 19.40 5.08
CA ALA A 165 10.65 18.94 4.12
C ALA A 165 9.99 18.32 2.88
N ILE A 166 8.87 17.58 3.05
CA ILE A 166 8.08 17.04 1.94
C ILE A 166 7.53 18.17 1.09
N THR A 167 6.84 19.14 1.68
CA THR A 167 6.26 20.29 0.97
C THR A 167 7.33 21.11 0.25
N SER A 168 8.50 21.31 0.87
CA SER A 168 9.62 22.03 0.26
C SER A 168 10.20 21.32 -0.95
N SER A 169 10.25 19.98 -0.92
CA SER A 169 10.85 19.15 -1.97
C SER A 169 9.86 18.80 -3.09
N ALA A 170 8.58 18.68 -2.77
CA ALA A 170 7.48 18.32 -3.67
C ALA A 170 6.29 19.28 -3.50
N PRO A 171 6.42 20.56 -3.85
CA PRO A 171 5.43 21.61 -3.53
C PRO A 171 4.08 21.43 -4.25
N ASN A 172 3.99 20.54 -5.22
CA ASN A 172 2.77 20.27 -5.97
C ASN A 172 2.15 18.88 -5.60
N ALA A 173 2.74 18.17 -4.64
CA ALA A 173 2.28 16.85 -4.27
C ALA A 173 1.05 16.92 -3.37
N ARG A 174 0.08 16.05 -3.65
CA ARG A 174 -0.89 15.63 -2.65
C ARG A 174 -0.17 14.71 -1.67
N VAL A 175 -0.19 15.04 -0.40
CA VAL A 175 0.42 14.24 0.66
C VAL A 175 -0.66 13.54 1.46
N VAL A 176 -0.53 12.23 1.60
CA VAL A 176 -1.41 11.40 2.43
C VAL A 176 -0.57 10.83 3.59
N VAL A 177 -0.85 11.30 4.78
CA VAL A 177 -0.24 10.82 6.02
C VAL A 177 -1.16 9.77 6.61
N LEU A 178 -0.73 8.52 6.63
CA LEU A 178 -1.55 7.40 7.13
C LEU A 178 -1.24 7.14 8.61
N GLY A 179 -2.30 6.91 9.39
CA GLY A 179 -2.19 6.51 10.80
C GLY A 179 -1.89 5.03 10.98
N TYR A 180 -1.98 4.58 12.23
CA TYR A 180 -1.77 3.19 12.65
C TYR A 180 -3.09 2.58 13.15
N PRO A 181 -3.33 1.27 12.96
CA PRO A 181 -4.53 0.62 13.47
C PRO A 181 -4.45 0.41 14.98
N HIS A 182 -5.59 0.23 15.63
CA HIS A 182 -5.61 -0.44 16.92
C HIS A 182 -4.99 -1.84 16.78
N LEU A 183 -4.22 -2.24 17.80
CA LEU A 183 -3.58 -3.55 17.77
C LEU A 183 -4.54 -4.68 18.15
N TYR A 184 -5.45 -4.45 19.10
CA TYR A 184 -6.24 -5.50 19.75
C TYR A 184 -7.74 -5.23 19.73
N ASP A 185 -8.54 -6.24 19.36
CA ASP A 185 -9.99 -6.24 19.63
C ASP A 185 -10.25 -6.44 21.12
N LEU A 186 -10.53 -5.35 21.82
CA LEU A 186 -10.80 -5.35 23.26
C LEU A 186 -12.08 -6.11 23.63
N SER A 187 -13.03 -6.25 22.72
CA SER A 187 -14.26 -7.01 22.96
C SER A 187 -13.99 -8.50 23.15
N LYS A 188 -12.88 -9.01 22.64
CA LYS A 188 -12.45 -10.41 22.71
C LYS A 188 -11.34 -10.67 23.73
N SER A 189 -10.99 -9.69 24.56
CA SER A 189 -9.92 -9.77 25.53
C SER A 189 -9.95 -11.01 26.42
N ALA A 190 -11.11 -11.52 26.79
CA ALA A 190 -11.26 -12.70 27.65
C ALA A 190 -10.79 -14.00 27.01
N SER A 191 -10.78 -14.11 25.70
CA SER A 191 -10.36 -15.28 24.93
C SER A 191 -9.01 -15.14 24.23
N CYS A 192 -8.44 -13.95 24.27
CA CYS A 192 -7.18 -13.62 23.61
C CYS A 192 -5.98 -14.00 24.48
N ILE A 193 -5.04 -14.76 23.92
CA ILE A 193 -3.82 -15.18 24.63
C ILE A 193 -2.75 -14.09 24.52
N GLY A 194 -1.87 -13.98 25.51
CA GLY A 194 -0.73 -13.06 25.54
C GLY A 194 -0.92 -11.94 26.56
N LEU A 195 -0.84 -10.69 26.13
CA LEU A 195 -0.89 -9.51 27.01
C LEU A 195 -2.16 -9.45 27.87
N SER A 196 -2.09 -8.81 29.03
CA SER A 196 -3.26 -8.57 29.87
C SER A 196 -4.27 -7.64 29.17
N THR A 197 -5.52 -7.63 29.67
CA THR A 197 -6.53 -6.67 29.17
C THR A 197 -6.09 -5.22 29.37
N THR A 198 -5.42 -4.92 30.48
CA THR A 198 -4.85 -3.60 30.77
C THR A 198 -3.81 -3.23 29.71
N ASP A 199 -2.81 -4.08 29.49
CA ASP A 199 -1.77 -3.80 28.49
C ASP A 199 -2.35 -3.52 27.10
N ARG A 200 -3.34 -4.31 26.66
CA ARG A 200 -4.01 -4.13 25.36
C ARG A 200 -4.79 -2.83 25.28
N THR A 201 -5.47 -2.48 26.37
CA THR A 201 -6.24 -1.22 26.45
C THR A 201 -5.31 -0.03 26.34
N ASP A 202 -4.22 -0.03 27.11
CA ASP A 202 -3.26 1.07 27.14
C ASP A 202 -2.50 1.17 25.79
N LEU A 203 -2.16 0.06 25.16
CA LEU A 203 -1.55 0.06 23.82
C LEU A 203 -2.48 0.65 22.75
N ASN A 204 -3.78 0.33 22.76
CA ASN A 204 -4.73 0.92 21.83
C ASN A 204 -4.92 2.43 22.11
N GLN A 205 -4.92 2.85 23.38
CA GLN A 205 -4.98 4.27 23.75
C GLN A 205 -3.71 5.03 23.32
N ALA A 206 -2.54 4.43 23.44
CA ALA A 206 -1.30 5.00 22.94
C ALA A 206 -1.32 5.15 21.40
N ALA A 207 -1.89 4.18 20.68
CA ALA A 207 -2.12 4.28 19.23
C ALA A 207 -3.08 5.44 18.89
N ASP A 208 -4.16 5.63 19.66
CA ASP A 208 -5.08 6.76 19.48
C ASP A 208 -4.39 8.11 19.71
N LEU A 209 -3.53 8.21 20.72
CA LEU A 209 -2.76 9.42 21.00
C LEU A 209 -1.78 9.71 19.86
N LEU A 210 -1.05 8.70 19.40
CA LEU A 210 -0.13 8.80 18.27
C LEU A 210 -0.83 9.30 17.02
N ASP A 211 -1.93 8.67 16.64
CA ASP A 211 -2.75 9.05 15.48
C ASP A 211 -3.31 10.46 15.63
N GLY A 212 -3.69 10.86 16.85
CA GLY A 212 -4.12 12.23 17.13
C GLY A 212 -3.04 13.27 16.84
N GLN A 213 -1.76 12.98 17.15
CA GLN A 213 -0.66 13.88 16.83
C GLN A 213 -0.33 13.90 15.33
N ILE A 214 -0.37 12.74 14.68
CA ILE A 214 -0.15 12.61 13.24
C ILE A 214 -1.24 13.38 12.47
N GLN A 215 -2.51 13.19 12.84
CA GLN A 215 -3.64 13.91 12.26
C GLN A 215 -3.50 15.43 12.45
N ALA A 216 -3.15 15.86 13.65
CA ALA A 216 -2.95 17.28 13.94
C ALA A 216 -1.80 17.88 13.12
N ALA A 217 -0.71 17.12 12.92
CA ALA A 217 0.40 17.52 12.06
C ALA A 217 -0.04 17.63 10.60
N ALA A 218 -0.70 16.60 10.05
CA ALA A 218 -1.22 16.64 8.69
C ALA A 218 -2.11 17.88 8.44
N PHE A 219 -3.03 18.17 9.36
CA PHE A 219 -3.92 19.34 9.23
C PHE A 219 -3.19 20.68 9.32
N ARG A 220 -2.09 20.78 10.09
CA ARG A 220 -1.28 22.01 10.12
C ARG A 220 -0.56 22.31 8.80
N HIS A 221 -0.36 21.27 7.99
CA HIS A 221 0.34 21.34 6.70
C HIS A 221 -0.60 21.28 5.49
N ASP A 222 -1.93 21.33 5.70
CA ASP A 222 -2.97 21.14 4.67
C ASP A 222 -2.86 19.79 3.95
N ASP A 223 -2.28 18.79 4.62
CA ASP A 223 -2.13 17.41 4.15
C ASP A 223 -3.34 16.56 4.56
N VAL A 224 -3.53 15.43 3.88
CA VAL A 224 -4.62 14.50 4.16
C VAL A 224 -4.18 13.50 5.21
N PHE A 225 -5.00 13.30 6.25
CA PHE A 225 -4.82 12.21 7.20
C PHE A 225 -5.71 11.02 6.84
N GLY A 226 -5.10 9.88 6.57
CA GLY A 226 -5.79 8.62 6.29
C GLY A 226 -5.92 7.76 7.56
N ASP A 227 -7.10 7.79 8.20
CA ASP A 227 -7.40 7.00 9.40
C ASP A 227 -7.72 5.55 9.04
N VAL A 228 -6.82 4.64 9.35
CA VAL A 228 -6.97 3.21 9.04
C VAL A 228 -7.69 2.41 10.11
N ARG A 229 -7.95 2.97 11.31
CA ARG A 229 -8.55 2.26 12.45
C ARG A 229 -9.89 1.64 12.11
N THR A 230 -10.76 2.39 11.43
CA THR A 230 -12.08 1.86 11.01
C THR A 230 -11.96 0.69 10.03
N ALA A 231 -10.98 0.72 9.13
CA ALA A 231 -10.78 -0.36 8.17
C ALA A 231 -10.30 -1.65 8.86
N PHE A 232 -9.52 -1.53 9.93
CA PHE A 232 -9.01 -2.67 10.70
C PHE A 232 -9.98 -3.20 11.77
N ALA A 233 -11.02 -2.46 12.17
CA ALA A 233 -11.84 -2.70 13.36
C ALA A 233 -12.47 -4.09 13.51
N ALA A 234 -12.56 -4.91 12.45
CA ALA A 234 -13.04 -6.29 12.51
C ALA A 234 -11.92 -7.31 12.24
N ASN A 235 -10.66 -6.84 12.19
CA ASN A 235 -9.50 -7.63 11.81
C ASN A 235 -8.27 -7.30 12.68
N GLU A 236 -8.48 -6.84 13.91
CA GLU A 236 -7.45 -6.60 14.91
C GLU A 236 -6.91 -7.92 15.48
N ILE A 237 -5.83 -7.88 16.23
CA ILE A 237 -5.35 -9.06 16.96
C ILE A 237 -6.46 -9.53 17.92
N CYS A 238 -6.70 -10.83 18.01
CA CYS A 238 -7.77 -11.55 18.67
C CYS A 238 -9.01 -11.77 17.80
N ASP A 239 -9.13 -11.14 16.65
CA ASP A 239 -10.13 -11.52 15.66
C ASP A 239 -9.76 -12.85 14.97
N SER A 240 -10.76 -13.56 14.48
CA SER A 240 -10.58 -14.84 13.80
C SER A 240 -9.79 -14.73 12.48
N ALA A 241 -9.78 -13.56 11.88
CA ALA A 241 -9.08 -13.22 10.64
C ALA A 241 -8.29 -11.92 10.84
N SER A 242 -7.33 -11.92 11.79
CA SER A 242 -6.51 -10.76 12.06
C SER A 242 -5.71 -10.33 10.82
N TRP A 243 -5.65 -9.03 10.59
CA TRP A 243 -4.83 -8.37 9.59
C TRP A 243 -3.51 -7.86 10.14
N LEU A 244 -3.27 -8.09 11.43
CA LEU A 244 -2.02 -7.81 12.11
C LEU A 244 -1.42 -9.14 12.59
N HIS A 245 -0.11 -9.27 12.52
CA HIS A 245 0.57 -10.35 13.21
C HIS A 245 0.47 -10.11 14.73
N ALA A 246 0.12 -11.16 15.47
CA ALA A 246 0.44 -11.23 16.88
C ALA A 246 1.97 -11.45 17.02
N VAL A 247 2.46 -11.79 18.22
CA VAL A 247 3.89 -12.14 18.36
C VAL A 247 4.24 -13.29 17.41
N ASN A 248 5.10 -13.03 16.45
CA ASN A 248 5.62 -14.03 15.51
C ASN A 248 6.98 -14.53 16.03
N ILE A 249 6.97 -15.69 16.69
CA ILE A 249 8.20 -16.27 17.27
C ILE A 249 9.19 -16.78 16.19
N PHE A 250 8.78 -16.92 14.94
CA PHE A 250 9.64 -17.33 13.83
C PHE A 250 10.30 -16.13 13.14
N ASP A 251 9.69 -14.97 13.23
CA ASP A 251 10.24 -13.69 12.77
C ASP A 251 9.69 -12.57 13.65
N LEU A 252 10.45 -12.19 14.67
CA LEU A 252 10.01 -11.19 15.64
C LEU A 252 9.82 -9.82 15.01
N SER A 253 10.52 -9.51 13.93
CA SER A 253 10.42 -8.22 13.25
C SER A 253 9.03 -8.01 12.60
N GLU A 254 8.36 -9.09 12.22
CA GLU A 254 7.00 -9.02 11.67
C GLU A 254 5.90 -8.87 12.74
N SER A 255 6.24 -9.07 14.04
CA SER A 255 5.26 -8.95 15.12
C SER A 255 4.62 -7.56 15.13
N TYR A 256 3.29 -7.53 15.28
CA TYR A 256 2.47 -6.32 15.31
C TYR A 256 2.39 -5.53 13.99
N HIS A 257 2.96 -6.06 12.92
CA HIS A 257 2.89 -5.44 11.60
C HIS A 257 1.71 -5.97 10.77
N PRO A 258 1.22 -5.20 9.79
CA PRO A 258 0.13 -5.63 8.92
C PRO A 258 0.53 -6.82 8.05
N THR A 259 -0.33 -7.83 8.00
CA THR A 259 -0.23 -8.93 7.04
C THR A 259 -0.48 -8.43 5.61
N ALA A 260 -0.28 -9.28 4.60
CA ALA A 260 -0.70 -8.97 3.23
C ALA A 260 -2.19 -8.59 3.13
N ALA A 261 -3.04 -9.20 3.97
CA ALA A 261 -4.47 -8.85 4.04
C ALA A 261 -4.68 -7.47 4.67
N GLY A 262 -3.90 -7.10 5.69
CA GLY A 262 -3.93 -5.77 6.31
C GLY A 262 -3.47 -4.67 5.35
N GLN A 263 -2.45 -4.94 4.55
CA GLN A 263 -2.02 -4.00 3.51
C GLN A 263 -3.11 -3.81 2.44
N ALA A 264 -3.71 -4.92 1.95
CA ALA A 264 -4.68 -4.89 0.87
C ALA A 264 -6.09 -4.44 1.30
N GLY A 265 -6.54 -4.82 2.50
CA GLY A 265 -7.90 -4.55 2.99
C GLY A 265 -7.98 -3.36 3.94
N GLY A 266 -6.89 -3.06 4.66
CA GLY A 266 -6.82 -1.96 5.63
C GLY A 266 -6.23 -0.68 5.01
N TYR A 267 -4.95 -0.71 4.65
CA TYR A 267 -4.24 0.48 4.16
C TYR A 267 -4.64 0.90 2.75
N LEU A 268 -4.67 -0.03 1.79
CA LEU A 268 -4.91 0.29 0.38
C LEU A 268 -6.25 1.02 0.13
N PRO A 269 -7.40 0.60 0.70
CA PRO A 269 -8.66 1.31 0.48
C PRO A 269 -8.64 2.74 1.01
N VAL A 270 -8.07 2.97 2.21
CA VAL A 270 -7.93 4.29 2.82
C VAL A 270 -7.03 5.16 1.95
N PHE A 271 -5.83 4.68 1.62
CA PHE A 271 -4.93 5.41 0.73
C PHE A 271 -5.57 5.72 -0.63
N THR A 272 -6.30 4.77 -1.24
CA THR A 272 -6.94 4.98 -2.55
C THR A 272 -8.01 6.07 -2.48
N ALA A 273 -8.80 6.12 -1.41
CA ALA A 273 -9.80 7.16 -1.21
C ALA A 273 -9.17 8.55 -1.05
N ASP A 274 -8.01 8.61 -0.41
CA ASP A 274 -7.31 9.84 -0.05
C ASP A 274 -6.31 10.31 -1.12
N ALA A 275 -5.90 9.43 -2.04
CA ALA A 275 -4.97 9.77 -3.12
C ALA A 275 -5.60 10.63 -4.23
N GLY A 276 -6.91 10.60 -4.38
CA GLY A 276 -7.67 11.44 -5.33
C GLY A 276 -8.00 10.74 -6.64
#